data_f60037906b5a4baf2a01d74236637091
#
_entry.id   f60037906b5a4baf2a01d74236637091
#
_cell.length_a   1.000
_cell.length_b   1.000
_cell.length_c   1.000
_cell.angle_alpha   90.00
_cell.angle_beta   90.00
_cell.angle_gamma   90.00
#
_symmetry.space_group_name_H-M   'P 1'
#
loop_
_entity.id
_entity.type
_entity.pdbx_description
1 polymer ?
#
loop_
_entity_poly.entity_id
_entity_poly.type
_entity_poly.pdbx_seq_one_letter_code
_entity_poly.pdbx_strand_id
1 'polypeptide(L)'
;AIEERIERAAAYLGIDGGFDGFRAFVAELNAALGIPTKLSAMGVDTARIDDLVAMALDDPSCGGNPVTLTAENVKALFEATI
;
A
#
# COMPACT_ATOMS: atom_id res chain seq x y z
N ALA A 1 -11.26 0.63 -7.62
CA ALA A 1 -12.10 -0.45 -7.13
C ALA A 1 -12.91 -0.05 -5.90
N ILE A 2 -12.28 0.60 -4.91
CA ILE A 2 -12.95 0.98 -3.65
C ILE A 2 -12.96 2.50 -3.41
N GLU A 3 -12.63 3.28 -4.41
CA GLU A 3 -12.47 4.75 -4.30
C GLU A 3 -13.71 5.41 -3.69
N GLU A 4 -14.91 5.08 -4.16
CA GLU A 4 -16.15 5.65 -3.63
C GLU A 4 -16.38 5.33 -2.16
N ARG A 5 -15.99 4.14 -1.72
CA ARG A 5 -16.11 3.75 -0.30
C ARG A 5 -15.17 4.57 0.56
N ILE A 6 -13.94 4.79 0.07
CA ILE A 6 -12.93 5.60 0.76
C ILE A 6 -13.35 7.07 0.76
N GLU A 7 -13.90 7.59 -0.33
CA GLU A 7 -14.45 8.95 -0.39
C GLU A 7 -15.54 9.18 0.65
N ARG A 8 -16.46 8.22 0.79
CA ARG A 8 -17.50 8.31 1.83
C ARG A 8 -16.90 8.27 3.24
N ALA A 9 -15.90 7.42 3.47
CA ALA A 9 -15.21 7.36 4.75
C ALA A 9 -14.48 8.67 5.05
N ALA A 10 -13.81 9.25 4.07
CA ALA A 10 -13.14 10.54 4.21
C ALA A 10 -14.12 11.65 4.57
N ALA A 11 -15.25 11.73 3.87
CA ALA A 11 -16.30 12.70 4.18
C ALA A 11 -16.85 12.54 5.60
N TYR A 12 -17.09 11.32 6.02
CA TYR A 12 -17.55 11.00 7.38
C TYR A 12 -16.55 11.44 8.45
N LEU A 13 -15.25 11.29 8.18
CA LEU A 13 -14.17 11.67 9.10
C LEU A 13 -13.79 13.16 9.03
N GLY A 14 -14.39 13.93 8.12
CA GLY A 14 -14.07 15.34 7.93
C GLY A 14 -12.75 15.58 7.20
N ILE A 15 -12.30 14.62 6.40
CA ILE A 15 -11.11 14.74 5.54
C ILE A 15 -11.53 15.29 4.19
N ASP A 16 -10.99 16.46 3.81
CA ASP A 16 -11.24 17.07 2.51
C ASP A 16 -10.45 16.38 1.39
N GLY A 17 -10.96 16.45 0.16
CA GLY A 17 -10.24 15.98 -1.03
C GLY A 17 -10.54 14.56 -1.46
N GLY A 18 -11.55 13.90 -0.90
CA GLY A 18 -12.02 12.58 -1.31
C GLY A 18 -10.96 11.49 -1.13
N PHE A 19 -10.81 10.64 -2.13
CA PHE A 19 -9.84 9.53 -2.11
C PHE A 19 -8.40 10.04 -1.98
N ASP A 20 -8.01 11.03 -2.76
CA ASP A 20 -6.66 11.59 -2.72
C ASP A 20 -6.38 12.29 -1.38
N GLY A 21 -7.37 13.00 -0.85
CA GLY A 21 -7.28 13.59 0.48
C GLY A 21 -7.09 12.55 1.59
N PHE A 22 -7.77 11.42 1.50
CA PHE A 22 -7.58 10.30 2.41
C PHE A 22 -6.17 9.71 2.32
N ARG A 23 -5.66 9.50 1.10
CA ARG A 23 -4.28 9.04 0.89
C ARG A 23 -3.25 9.99 1.51
N ALA A 24 -3.43 11.28 1.27
CA ALA A 24 -2.54 12.30 1.84
C ALA A 24 -2.58 12.28 3.37
N PHE A 25 -3.76 12.17 3.95
CA PHE A 25 -3.92 12.04 5.41
C PHE A 25 -3.15 10.85 5.97
N VAL A 26 -3.25 9.68 5.35
CA VAL A 26 -2.53 8.49 5.79
C VAL A 26 -1.02 8.68 5.68
N ALA A 27 -0.55 9.28 4.58
CA ALA A 27 0.87 9.57 4.39
C ALA A 27 1.41 10.53 5.46
N GLU A 28 0.67 11.59 5.78
CA GLU A 28 1.03 12.53 6.84
C GLU A 28 1.04 11.87 8.22
N LEU A 29 0.06 11.03 8.51
CA LEU A 29 0.01 10.28 9.75
C LEU A 29 1.22 9.36 9.90
N ASN A 30 1.57 8.62 8.85
CA ASN A 30 2.74 7.76 8.86
C ASN A 30 4.03 8.55 9.10
N ALA A 31 4.17 9.71 8.48
CA ALA A 31 5.31 10.59 8.70
C ALA A 31 5.36 11.10 10.15
N ALA A 32 4.22 11.50 10.71
CA ALA A 32 4.13 11.96 12.10
C ALA A 32 4.48 10.86 13.11
N LEU A 33 4.16 9.60 12.78
CA LEU A 33 4.47 8.43 13.63
C LEU A 33 5.89 7.91 13.41
N GLY A 34 6.65 8.46 12.46
CA GLY A 34 8.01 8.01 12.14
C GLY A 34 8.05 6.66 11.42
N ILE A 35 6.98 6.27 10.75
CA ILE A 35 6.93 5.02 9.99
C ILE A 35 7.71 5.21 8.68
N PRO A 36 8.70 4.33 8.38
CA PRO A 36 9.45 4.41 7.12
C PRO A 36 8.53 4.30 5.90
N THR A 37 8.80 5.12 4.87
CA THR A 37 8.03 5.10 3.62
C THR A 37 8.59 4.14 2.59
N LYS A 38 9.81 3.66 2.81
CA LYS A 38 10.53 2.75 1.91
C LYS A 38 11.00 1.51 2.66
N LEU A 39 10.84 0.36 2.02
CA LEU A 39 11.35 -0.91 2.54
C LEU A 39 12.89 -0.93 2.62
N SER A 40 13.56 -0.19 1.74
CA SER A 40 15.02 -0.02 1.80
C SER A 40 15.51 0.57 3.12
N ALA A 41 14.73 1.46 3.73
CA ALA A 41 15.03 2.00 5.06
C ALA A 41 14.97 0.93 6.17
N MET A 42 14.33 -0.19 5.89
CA MET A 42 14.19 -1.34 6.80
C MET A 42 15.16 -2.49 6.44
N GLY A 43 16.10 -2.26 5.52
CA GLY A 43 17.08 -3.25 5.09
C GLY A 43 16.62 -4.20 3.97
N VAL A 44 15.49 -3.94 3.34
CA VAL A 44 14.99 -4.73 2.21
C VAL A 44 15.53 -4.14 0.90
N ASP A 45 16.09 -4.99 0.06
CA ASP A 45 16.58 -4.61 -1.26
C ASP A 45 15.94 -5.46 -2.37
N THR A 46 16.35 -5.24 -3.63
CA THR A 46 15.81 -5.96 -4.79
C THR A 46 16.41 -7.35 -5.01
N ALA A 47 17.42 -7.76 -4.24
CA ALA A 47 18.16 -9.01 -4.47
C ALA A 47 17.27 -10.26 -4.42
N ARG A 48 16.21 -10.23 -3.60
CA ARG A 48 15.28 -11.35 -3.44
C ARG A 48 13.85 -11.00 -3.82
N ILE A 49 13.67 -10.02 -4.72
CA ILE A 49 12.33 -9.51 -5.05
C ILE A 49 11.41 -10.61 -5.60
N ASP A 50 11.92 -11.52 -6.40
CA ASP A 50 11.11 -12.61 -6.97
C ASP A 50 10.65 -13.59 -5.89
N ASP A 51 11.48 -13.87 -4.89
CA ASP A 51 11.09 -14.67 -3.71
C ASP A 51 10.00 -13.94 -2.91
N LEU A 52 10.15 -12.65 -2.69
CA LEU A 52 9.16 -11.83 -1.98
C LEU A 52 7.81 -11.82 -2.71
N VAL A 53 7.83 -11.72 -4.04
CA VAL A 53 6.61 -11.78 -4.86
C VAL A 53 5.91 -13.13 -4.69
N ALA A 54 6.65 -14.22 -4.78
CA ALA A 54 6.10 -15.57 -4.63
C ALA A 54 5.48 -15.76 -3.24
N MET A 55 6.18 -15.34 -2.19
CA MET A 55 5.69 -15.43 -0.82
C MET A 55 4.43 -14.58 -0.60
N ALA A 56 4.39 -13.38 -1.16
CA ALA A 56 3.23 -12.50 -1.05
C ALA A 56 1.99 -13.10 -1.72
N LEU A 57 2.15 -13.74 -2.89
CA LEU A 57 1.04 -14.37 -3.59
C LEU A 57 0.51 -15.62 -2.88
N ASP A 58 1.37 -16.31 -2.14
CA ASP A 58 0.98 -17.47 -1.34
C ASP A 58 0.35 -17.10 0.00
N ASP A 59 0.44 -15.83 0.40
CA ASP A 59 -0.11 -15.37 1.67
C ASP A 59 -1.65 -15.32 1.60
N PRO A 60 -2.36 -16.01 2.53
CA PRO A 60 -3.83 -16.01 2.55
C PRO A 60 -4.44 -14.61 2.67
N SER A 61 -3.75 -13.65 3.26
CA SER A 61 -4.24 -12.28 3.42
C SER A 61 -4.38 -11.54 2.10
N CYS A 62 -3.67 -11.96 1.06
CA CYS A 62 -3.80 -11.39 -0.29
C CYS A 62 -5.19 -11.59 -0.90
N GLY A 63 -5.93 -12.63 -0.49
CA GLY A 63 -7.29 -12.88 -0.99
C GLY A 63 -8.31 -11.80 -0.64
N GLY A 64 -8.04 -11.00 0.38
CA GLY A 64 -8.88 -9.87 0.79
C GLY A 64 -8.61 -8.56 0.06
N ASN A 65 -7.60 -8.52 -0.80
CA ASN A 65 -7.25 -7.30 -1.51
C ASN A 65 -8.32 -6.94 -2.57
N PRO A 66 -8.80 -5.68 -2.64
CA PRO A 66 -9.84 -5.29 -3.60
C PRO A 66 -9.39 -5.34 -5.07
N VAL A 67 -8.09 -5.31 -5.33
CA VAL A 67 -7.49 -5.51 -6.65
C VAL A 67 -6.90 -6.90 -6.72
N THR A 68 -7.17 -7.65 -7.79
CA THR A 68 -6.57 -8.96 -8.00
C THR A 68 -5.05 -8.85 -8.08
N LEU A 69 -4.35 -9.58 -7.23
CA LEU A 69 -2.88 -9.57 -7.19
C LEU A 69 -2.31 -10.56 -8.21
N THR A 70 -1.34 -10.08 -8.97
CA THR A 70 -0.57 -10.87 -9.94
C THR A 70 0.91 -10.69 -9.64
N ALA A 71 1.75 -11.59 -10.15
CA ALA A 71 3.19 -11.46 -9.98
C ALA A 71 3.72 -10.11 -10.49
N GLU A 72 3.16 -9.62 -11.59
CA GLU A 72 3.55 -8.34 -12.19
C GLU A 72 3.22 -7.15 -11.29
N ASN A 73 1.96 -7.06 -10.80
CA ASN A 73 1.57 -5.90 -10.00
C ASN A 73 2.17 -5.95 -8.60
N VAL A 74 2.36 -7.11 -8.02
CA VAL A 74 3.04 -7.27 -6.73
C VAL A 74 4.51 -6.87 -6.86
N LYS A 75 5.19 -7.30 -7.93
CA LYS A 75 6.57 -6.89 -8.20
C LYS A 75 6.69 -5.37 -8.34
N ALA A 76 5.79 -4.75 -9.09
CA ALA A 76 5.76 -3.30 -9.26
C ALA A 76 5.56 -2.57 -7.92
N LEU A 77 4.74 -3.11 -7.01
CA LEU A 77 4.57 -2.55 -5.67
C LEU A 77 5.87 -2.63 -4.85
N PHE A 78 6.56 -3.76 -4.87
CA PHE A 78 7.85 -3.88 -4.19
C PHE A 78 8.88 -2.90 -4.78
N GLU A 79 8.99 -2.82 -6.10
CA GLU A 79 9.91 -1.88 -6.78
C GLU A 79 9.62 -0.42 -6.42
N ALA A 80 8.35 -0.06 -6.30
CA ALA A 80 7.95 1.30 -5.93
C ALA A 80 8.26 1.63 -4.45
N THR A 81 8.35 0.62 -3.59
CA THR A 81 8.56 0.81 -2.14
C THR A 81 9.98 0.49 -1.67
N ILE A 82 10.81 -0.08 -2.49
CA ILE A 82 12.22 -0.26 -2.26
C ILE A 82 13.01 0.92 -2.83
#